data_bbc5e37653c60472085e8d59a0ba2827
#
_entry.id   bbc5e37653c60472085e8d59a0ba2827
#
_cell.length_a   1.000
_cell.length_b   1.000
_cell.length_c   1.000
_cell.angle_alpha   90.00
_cell.angle_beta   90.00
_cell.angle_gamma   90.00
#
_symmetry.space_group_name_H-M   'P 1'
#
loop_
_entity.id
_entity.type
_entity.pdbx_description
1 polymer ?
#
loop_
_entity_poly.entity_id
_entity_poly.type
_entity_poly.pdbx_seq_one_letter_code
_entity_poly.pdbx_strand_id
1 'polypeptide(L)'
;MAFRLFGDGLNGLFRSLSVGVQMISVRQVMESRNVAVIGASQDPEKPGALVLKVLKDTGFQGQVAGVNPRGGEVHGMPLYHSLDQIPFPVDLAVLIIPPKAVPPSLAECASQGVKGVVISSEGFAETGEEGKRYQEEVRSILRSTGMRGFGPNTMGIVNTATGLTTSYFASKRMLQPGPIGFASQSGIFLGALMRYLTSFEPFRISKVLGLGNKVDVDESDALSYLIKDEQTRIVGMYLEDIRDGRRFLDVARKGVVQKPVLLLKGGRTPTGSRATASHTASLAVDDAVLNGALRQAGVLRMADMDELLSTIMGFQCMPLPKGERLAFVTYSGAQAIMSMDVAADEGLKVARLSKEAQKRIASVIAMPNKAQNPVDVFPDMMAYGFEKTATEILHALLDDDGVHGIVFISFATYGPDPYRPLVEVIRNRLTKPIFFALLGDKNNVAACRELMEQNGIPFYMFPEMAIRVFAHMWRYARTLKGARGGRSS
;
A
#
# COMPACT_ATOMS: atom_id res chain seq x y z
N MET A 1 -3.21 35.30 46.92
CA MET A 1 -3.32 36.42 45.96
C MET A 1 -2.17 36.35 44.97
N ALA A 2 -2.02 35.22 44.23
CA ALA A 2 -0.95 34.98 43.23
C ALA A 2 -1.35 33.91 42.21
N PHE A 3 -2.57 33.98 41.64
CA PHE A 3 -3.07 33.02 40.62
C PHE A 3 -3.86 33.72 39.50
N ARG A 4 -3.62 35.01 39.25
CA ARG A 4 -4.39 35.78 38.24
C ARG A 4 -3.55 36.49 37.18
N LEU A 5 -2.25 36.19 37.00
CA LEU A 5 -1.40 36.94 36.07
C LEU A 5 -0.85 36.11 34.89
N PHE A 6 -1.28 34.85 34.72
CA PHE A 6 -0.84 34.03 33.55
C PHE A 6 -1.95 33.73 32.52
N GLY A 7 -3.18 34.21 32.73
CA GLY A 7 -4.33 33.96 31.86
C GLY A 7 -4.49 34.91 30.67
N ASP A 8 -4.03 36.15 30.79
CA ASP A 8 -4.35 37.20 29.81
C ASP A 8 -3.27 37.44 28.75
N GLY A 9 -2.06 36.96 28.96
CA GLY A 9 -0.95 37.11 28.00
C GLY A 9 -1.07 36.24 26.74
N LEU A 10 -1.63 35.05 26.88
CA LEU A 10 -1.79 34.11 25.74
C LEU A 10 -3.00 34.48 24.87
N ASN A 11 -4.08 35.00 25.41
CA ASN A 11 -5.26 35.44 24.65
C ASN A 11 -5.01 36.70 23.80
N GLY A 12 -4.04 37.53 24.19
CA GLY A 12 -3.66 38.74 23.45
C GLY A 12 -2.83 38.43 22.19
N LEU A 13 -1.96 37.42 22.23
CA LEU A 13 -1.15 37.00 21.08
C LEU A 13 -2.00 36.29 19.99
N PHE A 14 -3.08 35.60 20.37
CA PHE A 14 -3.92 34.86 19.40
C PHE A 14 -4.96 35.71 18.68
N ARG A 15 -5.22 36.95 19.10
CA ARG A 15 -6.18 37.84 18.41
C ARG A 15 -5.61 38.69 17.27
N SER A 16 -4.29 38.72 17.08
CA SER A 16 -3.67 39.58 16.03
C SER A 16 -3.22 38.82 14.79
N LEU A 17 -3.40 37.49 14.67
CA LEU A 17 -2.97 36.66 13.54
C LEU A 17 -4.13 36.04 12.76
N SER A 18 -5.11 36.84 12.35
CA SER A 18 -6.09 36.45 11.32
C SER A 18 -5.63 36.80 9.88
N VAL A 19 -4.34 36.97 9.66
CA VAL A 19 -3.74 36.91 8.33
C VAL A 19 -3.55 35.44 8.01
N GLY A 20 -4.20 34.92 6.94
CA GLY A 20 -4.32 33.50 6.65
C GLY A 20 -3.01 32.73 6.79
N VAL A 21 -2.94 31.85 7.80
CA VAL A 21 -1.81 30.95 8.02
C VAL A 21 -1.68 30.03 6.80
N GLN A 22 -0.59 30.17 6.06
CA GLN A 22 -0.35 29.33 4.89
C GLN A 22 -0.06 27.90 5.37
N MET A 23 -0.99 26.97 5.08
CA MET A 23 -0.83 25.57 5.42
C MET A 23 0.31 24.94 4.61
N ILE A 24 1.24 24.30 5.30
CA ILE A 24 2.27 23.46 4.70
C ILE A 24 1.61 22.27 3.98
N SER A 25 2.08 21.90 2.80
CA SER A 25 1.57 20.74 2.08
C SER A 25 2.16 19.43 2.61
N VAL A 26 1.41 18.33 2.49
CA VAL A 26 1.93 16.97 2.80
C VAL A 26 3.20 16.69 1.99
N ARG A 27 3.28 17.17 0.75
CA ARG A 27 4.46 17.02 -0.11
C ARG A 27 5.72 17.61 0.51
N GLN A 28 5.64 18.83 1.07
CA GLN A 28 6.80 19.48 1.71
C GLN A 28 7.32 18.67 2.89
N VAL A 29 6.44 18.01 3.64
CA VAL A 29 6.85 17.13 4.75
C VAL A 29 7.46 15.82 4.24
N MET A 30 6.86 15.22 3.22
CA MET A 30 7.38 13.98 2.61
C MET A 30 8.72 14.17 1.87
N GLU A 31 9.05 15.40 1.48
CA GLU A 31 10.30 15.77 0.80
C GLU A 31 11.30 16.48 1.76
N SER A 32 11.13 16.36 3.07
CA SER A 32 12.03 16.95 4.07
C SER A 32 13.45 16.46 3.90
N ARG A 33 14.40 17.38 4.05
CA ARG A 33 15.84 17.10 3.95
C ARG A 33 16.57 17.16 5.29
N ASN A 34 16.00 17.85 6.27
CA ASN A 34 16.60 18.02 7.58
C ASN A 34 15.66 17.47 8.65
N VAL A 35 16.07 16.44 9.37
CA VAL A 35 15.25 15.69 10.31
C VAL A 35 15.83 15.79 11.72
N ALA A 36 15.00 16.16 12.69
CA ALA A 36 15.32 16.07 14.10
C ALA A 36 14.52 14.94 14.76
N VAL A 37 15.15 14.12 15.60
CA VAL A 37 14.48 13.12 16.43
C VAL A 37 14.46 13.59 17.87
N ILE A 38 13.30 14.05 18.35
CA ILE A 38 13.09 14.53 19.71
C ILE A 38 12.71 13.35 20.61
N GLY A 39 13.50 13.11 21.64
CA GLY A 39 13.45 11.90 22.47
C GLY A 39 14.42 10.83 22.01
N ALA A 40 15.45 11.20 21.25
CA ALA A 40 16.56 10.31 20.94
C ALA A 40 17.27 9.91 22.25
N SER A 41 17.47 8.61 22.44
CA SER A 41 18.09 8.06 23.64
C SER A 41 19.59 7.82 23.43
N GLN A 42 20.39 7.93 24.50
CA GLN A 42 21.78 7.42 24.52
C GLN A 42 21.83 5.88 24.49
N ASP A 43 20.73 5.22 24.90
CA ASP A 43 20.55 3.76 24.75
C ASP A 43 20.28 3.44 23.28
N PRO A 44 21.19 2.69 22.60
CA PRO A 44 21.12 2.43 21.18
C PRO A 44 19.91 1.57 20.75
N GLU A 45 19.29 0.84 21.67
CA GLU A 45 18.14 -0.04 21.40
C GLU A 45 16.78 0.65 21.55
N LYS A 46 16.75 1.89 22.03
CA LYS A 46 15.50 2.65 22.17
C LYS A 46 15.00 3.18 20.84
N PRO A 47 13.68 3.28 20.64
CA PRO A 47 13.08 3.69 19.37
C PRO A 47 13.67 4.97 18.77
N GLY A 48 13.91 6.01 19.57
CA GLY A 48 14.48 7.27 19.09
C GLY A 48 15.90 7.14 18.57
N ALA A 49 16.75 6.31 19.22
CA ALA A 49 18.09 6.00 18.75
C ALA A 49 18.04 5.14 17.46
N LEU A 50 17.11 4.18 17.41
CA LEU A 50 16.95 3.33 16.23
C LEU A 50 16.48 4.12 14.99
N VAL A 51 15.63 5.15 15.14
CA VAL A 51 15.28 6.04 14.01
C VAL A 51 16.50 6.74 13.45
N LEU A 52 17.37 7.29 14.32
CA LEU A 52 18.64 7.92 13.90
C LEU A 52 19.53 6.92 13.13
N LYS A 53 19.68 5.72 13.70
CA LYS A 53 20.47 4.65 13.08
C LYS A 53 19.93 4.29 11.69
N VAL A 54 18.60 4.08 11.58
CA VAL A 54 17.98 3.67 10.33
C VAL A 54 18.15 4.75 9.26
N LEU A 55 17.95 6.04 9.56
CA LEU A 55 18.18 7.14 8.62
C LEU A 55 19.62 7.14 8.09
N LYS A 56 20.60 6.90 8.97
CA LYS A 56 22.03 6.78 8.58
C LYS A 56 22.28 5.55 7.68
N ASP A 57 21.80 4.38 8.12
CA ASP A 57 22.09 3.08 7.48
C ASP A 57 21.36 2.93 6.13
N THR A 58 20.23 3.59 5.95
CA THR A 58 19.43 3.52 4.72
C THR A 58 19.89 4.49 3.63
N GLY A 59 20.81 5.39 3.96
CA GLY A 59 21.38 6.34 3.00
C GLY A 59 20.49 7.56 2.76
N PHE A 60 19.76 8.01 3.79
CA PHE A 60 19.05 9.29 3.72
C PHE A 60 20.00 10.42 3.32
N GLN A 61 19.63 11.19 2.32
CA GLN A 61 20.50 12.22 1.70
C GLN A 61 20.48 13.57 2.45
N GLY A 62 19.72 13.66 3.55
CA GLY A 62 19.56 14.88 4.33
C GLY A 62 20.41 14.90 5.61
N GLN A 63 20.26 15.97 6.38
CA GLN A 63 20.89 16.11 7.68
C GLN A 63 19.98 15.51 8.77
N VAL A 64 20.60 14.89 9.77
CA VAL A 64 19.88 14.22 10.87
C VAL A 64 20.51 14.64 12.20
N ALA A 65 19.66 14.99 13.17
CA ALA A 65 20.06 15.30 14.54
C ALA A 65 19.16 14.62 15.57
N GLY A 66 19.75 14.23 16.69
CA GLY A 66 18.99 13.77 17.85
C GLY A 66 18.88 14.88 18.89
N VAL A 67 17.72 14.94 19.58
CA VAL A 67 17.51 15.84 20.73
C VAL A 67 17.22 15.01 21.98
N ASN A 68 18.02 15.25 23.01
CA ASN A 68 17.86 14.69 24.34
C ASN A 68 18.27 15.74 25.42
N PRO A 69 17.43 16.07 26.41
CA PRO A 69 17.78 17.04 27.44
C PRO A 69 19.08 16.74 28.20
N ARG A 70 19.53 15.48 28.20
CA ARG A 70 20.82 15.08 28.83
C ARG A 70 22.02 15.22 27.91
N GLY A 71 21.79 15.55 26.61
CA GLY A 71 22.84 15.53 25.61
C GLY A 71 23.44 14.14 25.39
N GLY A 72 24.71 14.08 24.96
CA GLY A 72 25.47 12.85 24.77
C GLY A 72 25.66 12.45 23.31
N GLU A 73 25.76 11.15 23.05
CA GLU A 73 26.00 10.60 21.73
C GLU A 73 25.30 9.23 21.57
N VAL A 74 24.84 8.88 20.38
CA VAL A 74 24.34 7.55 20.02
C VAL A 74 24.63 7.25 18.54
N HIS A 75 25.07 6.04 18.23
CA HIS A 75 25.43 5.60 16.87
C HIS A 75 26.44 6.52 16.15
N GLY A 76 27.33 7.18 16.89
CA GLY A 76 28.31 8.13 16.37
C GLY A 76 27.68 9.47 15.92
N MET A 77 26.52 9.83 16.48
CA MET A 77 25.83 11.11 16.25
C MET A 77 25.64 11.85 17.58
N PRO A 78 25.96 13.16 17.63
CA PRO A 78 25.73 13.97 18.84
C PRO A 78 24.24 14.14 19.11
N LEU A 79 23.88 14.18 20.40
CA LEU A 79 22.55 14.52 20.88
C LEU A 79 22.57 15.94 21.43
N TYR A 80 21.80 16.83 20.83
CA TYR A 80 21.64 18.22 21.27
C TYR A 80 20.68 18.29 22.46
N HIS A 81 20.86 19.26 23.36
CA HIS A 81 19.97 19.43 24.53
C HIS A 81 18.59 19.94 24.15
N SER A 82 18.50 20.75 23.09
CA SER A 82 17.26 21.38 22.59
C SER A 82 17.32 21.54 21.07
N LEU A 83 16.17 21.84 20.46
CA LEU A 83 16.02 21.97 19.00
C LEU A 83 16.81 23.18 18.45
N ASP A 84 16.87 24.28 19.18
CA ASP A 84 17.57 25.52 18.83
C ASP A 84 19.11 25.37 18.77
N GLN A 85 19.67 24.32 19.38
CA GLN A 85 21.10 24.01 19.30
C GLN A 85 21.53 23.26 18.04
N ILE A 86 20.57 22.79 17.23
CA ILE A 86 20.87 22.08 15.99
C ILE A 86 21.46 23.08 14.96
N PRO A 87 22.64 22.78 14.36
CA PRO A 87 23.36 23.74 13.50
C PRO A 87 22.77 23.91 12.09
N PHE A 88 21.56 23.43 11.85
CA PHE A 88 20.86 23.53 10.56
C PHE A 88 19.34 23.68 10.77
N PRO A 89 18.62 24.29 9.83
CA PRO A 89 17.16 24.40 9.93
C PRO A 89 16.51 23.04 9.81
N VAL A 90 15.57 22.72 10.71
CA VAL A 90 14.85 21.45 10.75
C VAL A 90 13.57 21.55 9.92
N ASP A 91 13.38 20.65 8.96
CA ASP A 91 12.16 20.54 8.17
C ASP A 91 11.11 19.66 8.85
N LEU A 92 11.56 18.53 9.42
CA LEU A 92 10.72 17.48 10.00
C LEU A 92 11.21 17.12 11.40
N ALA A 93 10.33 17.14 12.39
CA ALA A 93 10.60 16.62 13.72
C ALA A 93 9.87 15.29 13.96
N VAL A 94 10.57 14.29 14.48
CA VAL A 94 10.01 13.00 14.90
C VAL A 94 9.96 13.00 16.43
N LEU A 95 8.75 12.94 16.99
CA LEU A 95 8.53 13.00 18.43
C LEU A 95 8.32 11.59 19.01
N ILE A 96 9.25 11.17 19.86
CA ILE A 96 9.23 9.88 20.58
C ILE A 96 9.41 10.18 22.06
N ILE A 97 8.46 10.89 22.64
CA ILE A 97 8.45 11.45 23.99
C ILE A 97 7.11 11.18 24.67
N PRO A 98 7.01 11.25 26.00
CA PRO A 98 5.74 11.07 26.69
C PRO A 98 4.64 12.04 26.20
N PRO A 99 3.35 11.63 26.13
CA PRO A 99 2.26 12.43 25.56
C PRO A 99 2.15 13.84 26.12
N LYS A 100 2.34 14.01 27.43
CA LYS A 100 2.31 15.32 28.10
C LYS A 100 3.39 16.30 27.64
N ALA A 101 4.49 15.78 27.07
CA ALA A 101 5.59 16.60 26.56
C ALA A 101 5.40 16.99 25.09
N VAL A 102 4.46 16.36 24.37
CA VAL A 102 4.25 16.61 22.95
C VAL A 102 3.73 18.03 22.66
N PRO A 103 2.69 18.56 23.33
CA PRO A 103 2.21 19.91 23.05
C PRO A 103 3.29 21.01 23.21
N PRO A 104 4.06 21.08 24.31
CA PRO A 104 5.13 22.09 24.42
C PRO A 104 6.22 21.90 23.37
N SER A 105 6.62 20.67 23.03
CA SER A 105 7.59 20.41 21.96
C SER A 105 7.09 20.83 20.58
N LEU A 106 5.78 20.72 20.31
CA LEU A 106 5.18 21.24 19.08
C LEU A 106 5.24 22.77 19.00
N ALA A 107 5.01 23.47 20.11
CA ALA A 107 5.16 24.91 20.15
C ALA A 107 6.61 25.35 19.88
N GLU A 108 7.59 24.62 20.42
CA GLU A 108 9.01 24.83 20.12
C GLU A 108 9.30 24.57 18.63
N CYS A 109 8.86 23.44 18.07
CA CYS A 109 8.99 23.14 16.64
C CYS A 109 8.44 24.27 15.76
N ALA A 110 7.25 24.77 16.08
CA ALA A 110 6.63 25.86 15.34
C ALA A 110 7.44 27.15 15.41
N SER A 111 7.99 27.50 16.58
CA SER A 111 8.85 28.70 16.75
C SER A 111 10.16 28.63 15.95
N GLN A 112 10.67 27.42 15.70
CA GLN A 112 11.86 27.14 14.91
C GLN A 112 11.58 26.95 13.41
N GLY A 113 10.33 27.12 12.98
CA GLY A 113 9.94 27.02 11.57
C GLY A 113 9.89 25.60 10.99
N VAL A 114 9.76 24.58 11.85
CA VAL A 114 9.57 23.18 11.44
C VAL A 114 8.30 23.07 10.60
N LYS A 115 8.41 22.41 9.44
CA LYS A 115 7.30 22.28 8.48
C LYS A 115 6.31 21.18 8.85
N GLY A 116 6.82 20.10 9.44
CA GLY A 116 5.99 18.96 9.78
C GLY A 116 6.51 18.15 10.94
N VAL A 117 5.63 17.38 11.52
CA VAL A 117 5.94 16.50 12.65
C VAL A 117 5.39 15.11 12.45
N VAL A 118 6.11 14.10 12.92
CA VAL A 118 5.64 12.74 13.10
C VAL A 118 5.58 12.46 14.60
N ILE A 119 4.40 12.23 15.12
CA ILE A 119 4.17 11.95 16.53
C ILE A 119 4.02 10.44 16.70
N SER A 120 5.12 9.77 17.00
CA SER A 120 5.12 8.30 17.18
C SER A 120 4.59 7.88 18.55
N SER A 121 4.55 8.80 19.51
CA SER A 121 4.08 8.53 20.86
C SER A 121 2.64 8.03 20.90
N GLU A 122 2.38 7.08 21.76
CA GLU A 122 1.06 6.58 22.18
C GLU A 122 0.59 7.32 23.43
N GLY A 123 -0.66 7.08 23.88
CA GLY A 123 -1.20 7.67 25.10
C GLY A 123 -2.05 8.91 24.85
N PHE A 124 -2.70 8.97 23.70
CA PHE A 124 -3.63 10.04 23.31
C PHE A 124 -5.09 9.59 23.42
N ALA A 125 -5.95 9.91 22.48
CA ALA A 125 -7.39 9.67 22.55
C ALA A 125 -7.76 8.19 22.81
N GLU A 126 -6.92 7.25 22.48
CA GLU A 126 -7.08 5.82 22.72
C GLU A 126 -6.96 5.44 24.22
N THR A 127 -6.40 6.31 25.07
CA THR A 127 -6.18 6.02 26.51
C THR A 127 -7.15 6.73 27.46
N GLY A 128 -8.17 7.42 26.94
CA GLY A 128 -9.21 8.06 27.74
C GLY A 128 -9.14 9.58 27.76
N GLU A 129 -9.77 10.23 28.74
CA GLU A 129 -10.04 11.67 28.73
C GLU A 129 -8.76 12.54 28.78
N GLU A 130 -7.75 12.13 29.53
CA GLU A 130 -6.49 12.88 29.60
C GLU A 130 -5.76 12.83 28.23
N GLY A 131 -5.72 11.66 27.60
CA GLY A 131 -5.14 11.51 26.27
C GLY A 131 -5.91 12.27 25.18
N LYS A 132 -7.25 12.33 25.27
CA LYS A 132 -8.08 13.18 24.41
C LYS A 132 -7.73 14.65 24.54
N ARG A 133 -7.49 15.14 25.76
CA ARG A 133 -7.07 16.52 26.00
C ARG A 133 -5.75 16.81 25.31
N TYR A 134 -4.73 15.97 25.48
CA TYR A 134 -3.45 16.13 24.79
C TYR A 134 -3.61 16.13 23.27
N GLN A 135 -4.44 15.24 22.73
CA GLN A 135 -4.69 15.19 21.29
C GLN A 135 -5.36 16.46 20.76
N GLU A 136 -6.28 17.07 21.53
CA GLU A 136 -6.92 18.32 21.14
C GLU A 136 -5.97 19.52 21.22
N GLU A 137 -5.09 19.57 22.23
CA GLU A 137 -4.02 20.55 22.31
C GLU A 137 -3.08 20.46 21.10
N VAL A 138 -2.66 19.24 20.73
CA VAL A 138 -1.87 18.97 19.51
C VAL A 138 -2.59 19.48 18.26
N ARG A 139 -3.87 19.17 18.11
CA ARG A 139 -4.69 19.62 16.97
C ARG A 139 -4.76 21.14 16.89
N SER A 140 -4.96 21.81 18.03
CA SER A 140 -5.01 23.26 18.10
C SER A 140 -3.71 23.91 17.66
N ILE A 141 -2.56 23.41 18.14
CA ILE A 141 -1.24 23.92 17.74
C ILE A 141 -0.98 23.73 16.25
N LEU A 142 -1.23 22.54 15.69
CA LEU A 142 -1.03 22.27 14.28
C LEU A 142 -1.89 23.20 13.40
N ARG A 143 -3.16 23.41 13.77
CA ARG A 143 -4.06 24.33 13.06
C ARG A 143 -3.62 25.78 13.12
N SER A 144 -3.18 26.26 14.29
CA SER A 144 -2.79 27.66 14.47
C SER A 144 -1.45 28.01 13.83
N THR A 145 -0.55 27.03 13.65
CA THR A 145 0.80 27.23 13.11
C THR A 145 0.90 26.90 11.60
N GLY A 146 -0.07 26.17 11.06
CA GLY A 146 -0.01 25.67 9.67
C GLY A 146 0.95 24.50 9.47
N MET A 147 1.63 24.04 10.52
CA MET A 147 2.49 22.87 10.52
C MET A 147 1.67 21.60 10.29
N ARG A 148 2.22 20.61 9.56
CA ARG A 148 1.51 19.37 9.30
C ARG A 148 1.93 18.26 10.28
N GLY A 149 0.96 17.48 10.75
CA GLY A 149 1.17 16.43 11.72
C GLY A 149 0.68 15.05 11.28
N PHE A 150 1.56 14.04 11.37
CA PHE A 150 1.22 12.63 11.22
C PHE A 150 1.08 11.97 12.59
N GLY A 151 0.09 11.14 12.78
CA GLY A 151 -0.19 10.49 14.05
C GLY A 151 -1.21 11.28 14.91
N PRO A 152 -1.09 11.29 16.24
CA PRO A 152 -0.16 10.50 17.08
C PRO A 152 -0.35 8.98 16.91
N ASN A 153 0.42 8.19 17.65
CA ASN A 153 0.35 6.73 17.60
C ASN A 153 0.61 6.19 16.19
N THR A 154 1.76 6.57 15.61
CA THR A 154 2.14 6.13 14.27
C THR A 154 3.59 5.64 14.20
N MET A 155 3.84 4.68 13.32
CA MET A 155 5.19 4.27 12.94
C MET A 155 5.85 5.25 11.95
N GLY A 156 5.14 6.30 11.53
CA GLY A 156 5.65 7.41 10.76
C GLY A 156 5.46 7.33 9.26
N ILE A 157 6.45 7.82 8.51
CA ILE A 157 6.40 7.99 7.06
C ILE A 157 7.63 7.40 6.38
N VAL A 158 7.47 7.06 5.09
CA VAL A 158 8.57 6.59 4.23
C VAL A 158 8.49 7.29 2.87
N ASN A 159 9.62 7.77 2.38
CA ASN A 159 9.83 8.22 1.01
C ASN A 159 11.10 7.53 0.45
N THR A 160 10.91 6.53 -0.39
CA THR A 160 12.03 5.73 -0.92
C THR A 160 12.91 6.50 -1.91
N ALA A 161 12.41 7.59 -2.52
CA ALA A 161 13.19 8.41 -3.44
C ALA A 161 14.33 9.18 -2.75
N THR A 162 14.12 9.55 -1.48
CA THR A 162 15.09 10.32 -0.70
C THR A 162 15.76 9.50 0.40
N GLY A 163 15.32 8.25 0.60
CA GLY A 163 15.72 7.41 1.71
C GLY A 163 15.12 7.87 3.06
N LEU A 164 14.19 8.84 3.05
CA LEU A 164 13.52 9.30 4.28
C LEU A 164 12.67 8.17 4.87
N THR A 165 12.93 7.85 6.12
CA THR A 165 12.06 6.99 6.93
C THR A 165 12.08 7.43 8.37
N THR A 166 10.92 7.48 8.99
CA THR A 166 10.82 7.74 10.44
C THR A 166 10.48 6.46 11.21
N SER A 167 10.38 5.31 10.51
CA SER A 167 10.15 4.00 11.12
C SER A 167 11.45 3.35 11.53
N TYR A 168 11.57 2.99 12.80
CA TYR A 168 12.73 2.24 13.32
C TYR A 168 12.76 0.77 12.89
N PHE A 169 11.75 0.26 12.19
CA PHE A 169 11.74 -1.07 11.58
C PHE A 169 12.25 -1.10 10.14
N ALA A 170 12.50 0.06 9.53
CA ALA A 170 12.93 0.11 8.15
C ALA A 170 14.35 -0.47 7.94
N SER A 171 14.62 -0.92 6.73
CA SER A 171 15.92 -1.42 6.29
C SER A 171 16.23 -0.93 4.87
N LYS A 172 17.49 -0.95 4.46
CA LYS A 172 17.90 -0.54 3.11
C LYS A 172 17.13 -1.27 2.00
N ARG A 173 16.83 -2.57 2.19
CA ARG A 173 16.03 -3.35 1.23
C ARG A 173 14.61 -2.81 1.09
N MET A 174 13.99 -2.39 2.21
CA MET A 174 12.62 -1.85 2.23
C MET A 174 12.52 -0.50 1.52
N LEU A 175 13.61 0.24 1.41
CA LEU A 175 13.65 1.56 0.79
C LEU A 175 14.08 1.54 -0.68
N GLN A 176 14.06 0.39 -1.33
CA GLN A 176 14.26 0.34 -2.78
C GLN A 176 13.03 0.96 -3.49
N PRO A 177 13.24 1.97 -4.35
CA PRO A 177 12.15 2.68 -5.00
C PRO A 177 11.27 1.79 -5.87
N GLY A 178 9.97 2.04 -5.86
CA GLY A 178 8.98 1.33 -6.67
C GLY A 178 7.67 2.08 -6.82
N PRO A 179 6.66 1.46 -7.44
CA PRO A 179 5.44 2.15 -7.84
C PRO A 179 4.31 2.12 -6.80
N ILE A 180 4.48 1.48 -5.64
CA ILE A 180 3.39 1.24 -4.70
C ILE A 180 3.42 2.28 -3.58
N GLY A 181 2.36 3.07 -3.46
CA GLY A 181 2.14 3.98 -2.34
C GLY A 181 1.12 3.42 -1.35
N PHE A 182 1.42 3.53 -0.05
CA PHE A 182 0.51 3.12 1.01
C PHE A 182 0.11 4.28 1.91
N ALA A 183 -1.18 4.31 2.30
CA ALA A 183 -1.65 5.07 3.45
C ALA A 183 -2.28 4.11 4.46
N SER A 184 -1.76 4.06 5.67
CA SER A 184 -2.20 3.11 6.68
C SER A 184 -2.51 3.77 8.01
N GLN A 185 -3.66 3.44 8.55
CA GLN A 185 -4.03 3.85 9.91
C GLN A 185 -3.35 2.97 10.97
N SER A 186 -2.96 1.74 10.63
CA SER A 186 -2.25 0.82 11.51
C SER A 186 -0.74 0.87 11.29
N GLY A 187 0.02 0.83 12.39
CA GLY A 187 1.49 0.76 12.38
C GLY A 187 2.07 -0.52 11.75
N ILE A 188 1.28 -1.60 11.66
CA ILE A 188 1.75 -2.89 11.13
C ILE A 188 2.32 -2.77 9.71
N PHE A 189 1.78 -1.85 8.89
CA PHE A 189 2.24 -1.64 7.51
C PHE A 189 3.65 -1.03 7.42
N LEU A 190 4.07 -0.25 8.42
CA LEU A 190 5.43 0.32 8.48
C LEU A 190 6.39 -0.56 9.28
N GLY A 191 5.86 -1.57 9.95
CA GLY A 191 6.63 -2.52 10.74
C GLY A 191 6.83 -3.87 10.03
N ALA A 192 6.31 -4.92 10.64
CA ALA A 192 6.51 -6.31 10.21
C ALA A 192 6.01 -6.60 8.79
N LEU A 193 4.84 -6.04 8.40
CA LEU A 193 4.26 -6.29 7.08
C LEU A 193 5.14 -5.73 5.95
N MET A 194 5.61 -4.50 6.09
CA MET A 194 6.49 -3.90 5.07
C MET A 194 7.79 -4.70 4.92
N ARG A 195 8.37 -5.19 6.02
CA ARG A 195 9.54 -6.06 5.99
C ARG A 195 9.25 -7.38 5.27
N TYR A 196 8.10 -7.98 5.55
CA TYR A 196 7.65 -9.19 4.88
C TYR A 196 7.47 -8.96 3.37
N LEU A 197 6.71 -7.95 2.97
CA LEU A 197 6.41 -7.66 1.57
C LEU A 197 7.66 -7.39 0.74
N THR A 198 8.55 -6.52 1.23
CA THR A 198 9.78 -6.18 0.50
C THR A 198 10.82 -7.31 0.50
N SER A 199 10.55 -8.44 1.16
CA SER A 199 11.33 -9.67 1.01
C SER A 199 11.00 -10.44 -0.26
N PHE A 200 9.84 -10.17 -0.88
CA PHE A 200 9.44 -10.77 -2.15
C PHE A 200 9.75 -9.83 -3.32
N GLU A 201 10.27 -10.39 -4.39
CA GLU A 201 10.36 -9.71 -5.68
C GLU A 201 9.03 -9.90 -6.43
N PRO A 202 8.54 -8.94 -7.15
CA PRO A 202 9.09 -7.59 -7.43
C PRO A 202 8.48 -6.47 -6.55
N PHE A 203 7.99 -6.77 -5.32
CA PHE A 203 7.28 -5.81 -4.48
C PHE A 203 8.18 -4.62 -4.10
N ARG A 204 7.85 -3.42 -4.59
CA ARG A 204 8.62 -2.18 -4.36
C ARG A 204 7.70 -1.04 -4.00
N ILE A 205 8.10 -0.24 -3.04
CA ILE A 205 7.33 0.85 -2.45
C ILE A 205 7.86 2.21 -2.90
N SER A 206 6.96 3.16 -3.18
CA SER A 206 7.30 4.56 -3.40
C SER A 206 7.23 5.35 -2.10
N LYS A 207 6.08 5.33 -1.46
CA LYS A 207 5.74 6.11 -0.26
C LYS A 207 4.94 5.28 0.72
N VAL A 208 5.12 5.54 2.02
CA VAL A 208 4.19 5.08 3.06
C VAL A 208 3.85 6.25 3.98
N LEU A 209 2.56 6.43 4.23
CA LEU A 209 2.03 7.42 5.15
C LEU A 209 1.31 6.69 6.29
N GLY A 210 1.92 6.67 7.47
CA GLY A 210 1.31 6.16 8.69
C GLY A 210 0.43 7.24 9.32
N LEU A 211 -0.86 7.02 9.33
CA LEU A 211 -1.85 8.03 9.75
C LEU A 211 -2.09 8.06 11.26
N GLY A 212 -1.98 6.89 11.94
CA GLY A 212 -2.26 6.76 13.36
C GLY A 212 -3.64 7.32 13.72
N ASN A 213 -3.72 8.16 14.77
CA ASN A 213 -4.95 8.80 15.22
C ASN A 213 -5.44 9.94 14.30
N LYS A 214 -4.72 10.26 13.24
CA LYS A 214 -5.11 11.27 12.22
C LYS A 214 -5.43 12.66 12.82
N VAL A 215 -4.56 13.17 13.69
CA VAL A 215 -4.83 14.46 14.37
C VAL A 215 -4.93 15.64 13.40
N ASP A 216 -4.13 15.60 12.31
CA ASP A 216 -4.12 16.57 11.21
C ASP A 216 -4.20 15.88 9.85
N VAL A 217 -3.10 15.24 9.39
CA VAL A 217 -3.09 14.52 8.11
C VAL A 217 -4.02 13.32 8.19
N ASP A 218 -5.07 13.33 7.38
CA ASP A 218 -6.07 12.28 7.29
C ASP A 218 -5.95 11.44 6.01
N GLU A 219 -6.86 10.49 5.82
CA GLU A 219 -6.93 9.60 4.67
C GLU A 219 -7.15 10.33 3.34
N SER A 220 -7.85 11.48 3.36
CA SER A 220 -8.10 12.29 2.17
C SER A 220 -6.85 13.05 1.74
N ASP A 221 -6.10 13.58 2.70
CA ASP A 221 -4.80 14.23 2.46
C ASP A 221 -3.79 13.24 1.91
N ALA A 222 -3.69 12.06 2.52
CA ALA A 222 -2.79 11.01 2.10
C ALA A 222 -3.12 10.50 0.69
N LEU A 223 -4.40 10.24 0.41
CA LEU A 223 -4.84 9.83 -0.92
C LEU A 223 -4.54 10.92 -1.96
N SER A 224 -4.85 12.20 -1.65
CA SER A 224 -4.56 13.32 -2.55
C SER A 224 -3.07 13.44 -2.85
N TYR A 225 -2.20 13.23 -1.86
CA TYR A 225 -0.76 13.23 -2.05
C TYR A 225 -0.31 12.07 -2.94
N LEU A 226 -0.71 10.83 -2.63
CA LEU A 226 -0.31 9.63 -3.39
C LEU A 226 -0.81 9.66 -4.85
N ILE A 227 -1.97 10.24 -5.11
CA ILE A 227 -2.48 10.44 -6.48
C ILE A 227 -1.57 11.40 -7.27
N LYS A 228 -1.07 12.45 -6.64
CA LYS A 228 -0.21 13.46 -7.27
C LYS A 228 1.27 13.05 -7.34
N ASP A 229 1.70 12.09 -6.55
CA ASP A 229 3.09 11.63 -6.52
C ASP A 229 3.44 10.86 -7.79
N GLU A 230 4.43 11.33 -8.55
CA GLU A 230 4.80 10.77 -9.86
C GLU A 230 5.38 9.35 -9.78
N GLN A 231 5.98 8.98 -8.65
CA GLN A 231 6.54 7.65 -8.45
C GLN A 231 5.45 6.61 -8.12
N THR A 232 4.39 7.04 -7.44
CA THR A 232 3.28 6.17 -7.08
C THR A 232 2.41 5.89 -8.30
N ARG A 233 2.22 4.64 -8.64
CA ARG A 233 1.32 4.17 -9.72
C ARG A 233 0.13 3.38 -9.21
N ILE A 234 0.24 2.81 -8.00
CA ILE A 234 -0.78 2.00 -7.34
C ILE A 234 -0.92 2.53 -5.92
N VAL A 235 -2.14 2.76 -5.47
CA VAL A 235 -2.42 3.23 -4.10
C VAL A 235 -3.10 2.12 -3.31
N GLY A 236 -2.43 1.63 -2.27
CA GLY A 236 -2.99 0.75 -1.25
C GLY A 236 -3.38 1.54 0.01
N MET A 237 -4.54 1.26 0.58
CA MET A 237 -4.98 1.90 1.81
C MET A 237 -5.49 0.87 2.81
N TYR A 238 -5.13 1.04 4.08
CA TYR A 238 -5.77 0.39 5.21
C TYR A 238 -6.37 1.44 6.14
N LEU A 239 -7.68 1.42 6.29
CA LEU A 239 -8.40 2.39 7.11
C LEU A 239 -9.35 1.69 8.09
N GLU A 240 -9.42 2.19 9.31
CA GLU A 240 -10.36 1.77 10.35
C GLU A 240 -11.58 2.69 10.42
N ASP A 241 -11.40 3.96 10.06
CA ASP A 241 -12.48 4.94 9.90
C ASP A 241 -12.19 5.88 8.72
N ILE A 242 -13.19 6.65 8.31
CA ILE A 242 -13.07 7.73 7.34
C ILE A 242 -13.73 8.96 7.99
N ARG A 243 -12.94 10.00 8.25
CA ARG A 243 -13.39 11.19 8.99
C ARG A 243 -14.38 12.04 8.21
N ASP A 244 -14.01 12.38 7.00
CA ASP A 244 -14.87 13.13 6.07
C ASP A 244 -15.11 12.29 4.81
N GLY A 245 -16.18 11.51 4.85
CA GLY A 245 -16.56 10.61 3.75
C GLY A 245 -16.81 11.35 2.44
N ARG A 246 -17.36 12.58 2.48
CA ARG A 246 -17.63 13.39 1.29
C ARG A 246 -16.31 13.83 0.64
N ARG A 247 -15.42 14.41 1.43
CA ARG A 247 -14.09 14.84 0.97
C ARG A 247 -13.29 13.65 0.43
N PHE A 248 -13.30 12.52 1.14
CA PHE A 248 -12.62 11.30 0.71
C PHE A 248 -13.12 10.81 -0.66
N LEU A 249 -14.43 10.71 -0.83
CA LEU A 249 -15.03 10.28 -2.09
C LEU A 249 -14.76 11.24 -3.24
N ASP A 250 -14.73 12.55 -2.98
CA ASP A 250 -14.40 13.56 -4.00
C ASP A 250 -12.94 13.47 -4.46
N VAL A 251 -12.00 13.25 -3.53
CA VAL A 251 -10.59 12.98 -3.85
C VAL A 251 -10.45 11.66 -4.61
N ALA A 252 -11.13 10.61 -4.14
CA ALA A 252 -11.09 9.30 -4.77
C ALA A 252 -11.61 9.33 -6.21
N ARG A 253 -12.78 9.91 -6.48
CA ARG A 253 -13.35 10.02 -7.85
C ARG A 253 -12.39 10.69 -8.85
N LYS A 254 -11.66 11.73 -8.40
CA LYS A 254 -10.65 12.43 -9.21
C LYS A 254 -9.37 11.62 -9.38
N GLY A 255 -9.06 10.78 -8.42
CA GLY A 255 -7.81 10.03 -8.35
C GLY A 255 -7.86 8.69 -9.07
N VAL A 256 -8.97 7.95 -8.97
CA VAL A 256 -9.09 6.59 -9.55
C VAL A 256 -8.93 6.55 -11.07
N VAL A 257 -9.21 7.66 -11.76
CA VAL A 257 -8.99 7.77 -13.21
C VAL A 257 -7.51 7.94 -13.59
N GLN A 258 -6.65 8.18 -12.61
CA GLN A 258 -5.21 8.33 -12.78
C GLN A 258 -4.46 7.09 -12.31
N LYS A 259 -4.89 6.51 -11.18
CA LYS A 259 -4.22 5.37 -10.53
C LYS A 259 -5.26 4.45 -9.86
N PRO A 260 -5.07 3.13 -9.85
CA PRO A 260 -5.92 2.24 -9.07
C PRO A 260 -5.76 2.56 -7.58
N VAL A 261 -6.90 2.67 -6.90
CA VAL A 261 -7.00 2.86 -5.45
C VAL A 261 -7.66 1.63 -4.84
N LEU A 262 -6.91 0.92 -4.02
CA LEU A 262 -7.32 -0.30 -3.34
C LEU A 262 -7.49 -0.02 -1.85
N LEU A 263 -8.65 -0.33 -1.29
CA LEU A 263 -8.96 -0.06 0.11
C LEU A 263 -9.33 -1.33 0.86
N LEU A 264 -8.56 -1.64 1.89
CA LEU A 264 -8.94 -2.58 2.94
C LEU A 264 -9.50 -1.80 4.13
N LYS A 265 -10.77 -2.04 4.47
CA LYS A 265 -11.47 -1.37 5.57
C LYS A 265 -11.60 -2.31 6.76
N GLY A 266 -10.99 -1.94 7.88
CA GLY A 266 -11.22 -2.57 9.18
C GLY A 266 -12.59 -2.23 9.77
N GLY A 267 -13.07 -3.04 10.72
CA GLY A 267 -14.32 -2.76 11.43
C GLY A 267 -15.60 -2.89 10.58
N ARG A 268 -15.67 -3.89 9.69
CA ARG A 268 -16.81 -4.11 8.78
C ARG A 268 -18.06 -4.72 9.45
N THR A 269 -17.84 -5.52 10.48
CA THR A 269 -18.91 -6.21 11.21
C THR A 269 -19.28 -5.45 12.47
N PRO A 270 -20.47 -5.65 13.06
CA PRO A 270 -20.80 -5.03 14.35
C PRO A 270 -19.78 -5.28 15.46
N THR A 271 -19.18 -6.48 15.50
CA THR A 271 -18.10 -6.81 16.45
C THR A 271 -16.81 -6.08 16.11
N GLY A 272 -16.38 -6.11 14.85
CA GLY A 272 -15.21 -5.37 14.40
C GLY A 272 -15.35 -3.86 14.57
N SER A 273 -16.55 -3.32 14.33
CA SER A 273 -16.84 -1.90 14.51
C SER A 273 -16.73 -1.46 15.98
N ARG A 274 -17.20 -2.29 16.93
CA ARG A 274 -16.98 -2.04 18.37
C ARG A 274 -15.49 -2.07 18.75
N ALA A 275 -14.74 -3.02 18.19
CA ALA A 275 -13.29 -3.07 18.41
C ALA A 275 -12.58 -1.83 17.86
N THR A 276 -12.95 -1.38 16.66
CA THR A 276 -12.42 -0.16 16.04
C THR A 276 -12.77 1.09 16.88
N ALA A 277 -14.01 1.20 17.35
CA ALA A 277 -14.45 2.32 18.20
C ALA A 277 -13.64 2.41 19.52
N SER A 278 -13.30 1.26 20.10
CA SER A 278 -12.44 1.20 21.30
C SER A 278 -10.98 1.56 20.99
N HIS A 279 -10.50 1.27 19.78
CA HIS A 279 -9.12 1.50 19.36
C HIS A 279 -8.90 2.94 18.86
N THR A 280 -9.85 3.52 18.14
CA THR A 280 -9.69 4.82 17.45
C THR A 280 -10.69 5.89 17.87
N ALA A 281 -11.58 5.59 18.82
CA ALA A 281 -12.69 6.48 19.26
C ALA A 281 -13.59 6.97 18.10
N SER A 282 -13.71 6.18 17.02
CA SER A 282 -14.47 6.52 15.81
C SER A 282 -15.90 6.01 15.83
N LEU A 283 -16.81 6.71 15.12
CA LEU A 283 -18.19 6.30 14.96
C LEU A 283 -18.30 5.12 13.96
N ALA A 284 -19.23 4.20 14.27
CA ALA A 284 -19.55 3.10 13.37
C ALA A 284 -20.23 3.62 12.08
N VAL A 285 -19.71 3.21 10.92
CA VAL A 285 -20.30 3.50 9.61
C VAL A 285 -21.00 2.24 9.11
N ASP A 286 -22.19 2.40 8.52
CA ASP A 286 -22.88 1.29 7.84
C ASP A 286 -22.01 0.80 6.66
N ASP A 287 -21.64 -0.49 6.72
CA ASP A 287 -20.72 -1.10 5.77
C ASP A 287 -21.30 -1.21 4.36
N ALA A 288 -22.63 -1.41 4.23
CA ALA A 288 -23.30 -1.49 2.94
C ALA A 288 -23.33 -0.11 2.25
N VAL A 289 -23.61 0.96 3.00
CA VAL A 289 -23.57 2.34 2.50
C VAL A 289 -22.16 2.71 2.06
N LEU A 290 -21.15 2.42 2.88
CA LEU A 290 -19.75 2.66 2.52
C LEU A 290 -19.35 1.90 1.26
N ASN A 291 -19.71 0.61 1.16
CA ASN A 291 -19.40 -0.21 -0.01
C ASN A 291 -20.03 0.35 -1.29
N GLY A 292 -21.30 0.80 -1.22
CA GLY A 292 -21.98 1.48 -2.32
C GLY A 292 -21.26 2.75 -2.77
N ALA A 293 -20.89 3.60 -1.82
CA ALA A 293 -20.18 4.86 -2.06
C ALA A 293 -18.78 4.65 -2.68
N LEU A 294 -18.00 3.70 -2.16
CA LEU A 294 -16.68 3.33 -2.69
C LEU A 294 -16.78 2.82 -4.13
N ARG A 295 -17.77 1.95 -4.40
CA ARG A 295 -18.01 1.43 -5.75
C ARG A 295 -18.35 2.55 -6.74
N GLN A 296 -19.21 3.51 -6.34
CA GLN A 296 -19.55 4.67 -7.16
C GLN A 296 -18.34 5.58 -7.39
N ALA A 297 -17.43 5.67 -6.44
CA ALA A 297 -16.19 6.42 -6.57
C ALA A 297 -15.11 5.69 -7.39
N GLY A 298 -15.32 4.42 -7.75
CA GLY A 298 -14.36 3.59 -8.49
C GLY A 298 -13.22 3.03 -7.63
N VAL A 299 -13.33 3.12 -6.30
CA VAL A 299 -12.36 2.53 -5.36
C VAL A 299 -12.57 1.02 -5.32
N LEU A 300 -11.49 0.27 -5.43
CA LEU A 300 -11.50 -1.18 -5.33
C LEU A 300 -11.44 -1.58 -3.86
N ARG A 301 -12.50 -2.19 -3.36
CA ARG A 301 -12.57 -2.65 -1.98
C ARG A 301 -12.09 -4.08 -1.86
N MET A 302 -11.13 -4.31 -0.96
CA MET A 302 -10.55 -5.62 -0.68
C MET A 302 -11.23 -6.27 0.53
N ALA A 303 -11.37 -7.59 0.52
CA ALA A 303 -11.97 -8.34 1.61
C ALA A 303 -11.02 -8.54 2.78
N ASP A 304 -9.75 -8.79 2.48
CA ASP A 304 -8.70 -9.08 3.45
C ASP A 304 -7.31 -8.63 2.95
N MET A 305 -6.30 -8.92 3.76
CA MET A 305 -4.92 -8.53 3.47
C MET A 305 -4.33 -9.27 2.28
N ASP A 306 -4.63 -10.55 2.14
CA ASP A 306 -4.11 -11.38 1.04
C ASP A 306 -4.66 -10.89 -0.30
N GLU A 307 -5.95 -10.56 -0.36
CA GLU A 307 -6.57 -9.98 -1.56
C GLU A 307 -5.99 -8.60 -1.90
N LEU A 308 -5.75 -7.75 -0.88
CA LEU A 308 -5.12 -6.44 -1.08
C LEU A 308 -3.74 -6.58 -1.72
N LEU A 309 -2.88 -7.40 -1.14
CA LEU A 309 -1.50 -7.57 -1.59
C LEU A 309 -1.42 -8.29 -2.94
N SER A 310 -2.21 -9.34 -3.11
CA SER A 310 -2.32 -10.08 -4.36
C SER A 310 -2.81 -9.20 -5.51
N THR A 311 -3.78 -8.32 -5.25
CA THR A 311 -4.29 -7.39 -6.26
C THR A 311 -3.27 -6.30 -6.60
N ILE A 312 -2.53 -5.78 -5.61
CA ILE A 312 -1.42 -4.84 -5.86
C ILE A 312 -0.37 -5.48 -6.78
N MET A 313 0.00 -6.74 -6.52
CA MET A 313 0.95 -7.47 -7.37
C MET A 313 0.42 -7.65 -8.80
N GLY A 314 -0.86 -7.96 -8.96
CA GLY A 314 -1.50 -8.03 -10.27
C GLY A 314 -1.37 -6.71 -11.05
N PHE A 315 -1.68 -5.57 -10.42
CA PHE A 315 -1.53 -4.25 -11.04
C PHE A 315 -0.07 -3.85 -11.31
N GLN A 316 0.85 -4.29 -10.47
CA GLN A 316 2.28 -3.99 -10.65
C GLN A 316 2.89 -4.75 -11.82
N CYS A 317 2.51 -6.01 -11.97
CA CYS A 317 3.21 -6.95 -12.86
C CYS A 317 2.51 -7.12 -14.21
N MET A 318 1.19 -6.93 -14.30
CA MET A 318 0.39 -7.31 -15.44
C MET A 318 -0.27 -6.11 -16.14
N PRO A 319 -0.44 -6.14 -17.46
CA PRO A 319 -1.23 -5.15 -18.18
C PRO A 319 -2.70 -5.23 -17.78
N LEU A 320 -3.43 -4.14 -17.96
CA LEU A 320 -4.88 -4.14 -17.72
C LEU A 320 -5.61 -5.02 -18.76
N PRO A 321 -6.60 -5.82 -18.32
CA PRO A 321 -7.38 -6.62 -19.24
C PRO A 321 -8.25 -5.76 -20.16
N LYS A 322 -8.38 -6.20 -21.42
CA LYS A 322 -9.25 -5.52 -22.40
C LYS A 322 -10.74 -5.81 -22.21
N GLY A 323 -11.06 -6.87 -21.48
CA GLY A 323 -12.44 -7.32 -21.22
C GLY A 323 -12.51 -8.38 -20.11
N GLU A 324 -13.63 -9.03 -19.99
CA GLU A 324 -14.02 -9.92 -18.89
C GLU A 324 -13.80 -11.43 -19.18
N ARG A 325 -13.22 -11.79 -20.32
CA ARG A 325 -13.12 -13.18 -20.77
C ARG A 325 -11.80 -13.82 -20.36
N LEU A 326 -11.86 -14.86 -19.51
CA LEU A 326 -10.71 -15.64 -19.05
C LEU A 326 -10.58 -16.96 -19.81
N ALA A 327 -9.33 -17.31 -20.12
CA ALA A 327 -8.96 -18.67 -20.51
C ALA A 327 -8.26 -19.37 -19.33
N PHE A 328 -8.53 -20.66 -19.20
CA PHE A 328 -7.94 -21.53 -18.19
C PHE A 328 -7.13 -22.62 -18.88
N VAL A 329 -5.87 -22.76 -18.49
CA VAL A 329 -5.05 -23.93 -18.83
C VAL A 329 -4.89 -24.72 -17.54
N THR A 330 -5.25 -25.98 -17.53
CA THR A 330 -5.31 -26.75 -16.29
C THR A 330 -4.82 -28.19 -16.44
N TYR A 331 -4.23 -28.70 -15.36
CA TYR A 331 -3.92 -30.12 -15.16
C TYR A 331 -5.03 -30.90 -14.45
N SER A 332 -6.09 -30.24 -14.05
CA SER A 332 -7.14 -30.85 -13.23
C SER A 332 -8.52 -30.35 -13.61
N GLY A 333 -9.36 -31.25 -14.11
CA GLY A 333 -10.76 -30.94 -14.38
C GLY A 333 -11.50 -30.38 -13.16
N ALA A 334 -11.20 -30.87 -11.95
CA ALA A 334 -11.80 -30.36 -10.73
C ALA A 334 -11.42 -28.89 -10.45
N GLN A 335 -10.14 -28.55 -10.62
CA GLN A 335 -9.68 -27.15 -10.46
C GLN A 335 -10.28 -26.23 -11.54
N ALA A 336 -10.46 -26.74 -12.76
CA ALA A 336 -11.15 -25.99 -13.81
C ALA A 336 -12.60 -25.66 -13.42
N ILE A 337 -13.35 -26.63 -12.91
CA ILE A 337 -14.74 -26.45 -12.48
C ILE A 337 -14.83 -25.39 -11.38
N MET A 338 -14.02 -25.54 -10.31
CA MET A 338 -14.00 -24.57 -9.21
C MET A 338 -13.58 -23.16 -9.67
N SER A 339 -12.63 -23.08 -10.60
CA SER A 339 -12.20 -21.79 -11.17
C SER A 339 -13.30 -21.10 -11.98
N MET A 340 -14.09 -21.86 -12.73
CA MET A 340 -15.22 -21.31 -13.50
C MET A 340 -16.34 -20.79 -12.57
N ASP A 341 -16.61 -21.49 -11.47
CA ASP A 341 -17.57 -21.03 -10.46
C ASP A 341 -17.14 -19.68 -9.86
N VAL A 342 -15.89 -19.58 -9.44
CA VAL A 342 -15.34 -18.30 -8.92
C VAL A 342 -15.36 -17.21 -9.99
N ALA A 343 -15.04 -17.53 -11.24
CA ALA A 343 -15.12 -16.55 -12.32
C ALA A 343 -16.56 -16.04 -12.53
N ALA A 344 -17.54 -16.92 -12.44
CA ALA A 344 -18.97 -16.55 -12.54
C ALA A 344 -19.40 -15.66 -11.37
N ASP A 345 -19.02 -15.99 -10.13
CA ASP A 345 -19.29 -15.20 -8.92
C ASP A 345 -18.69 -13.78 -9.01
N GLU A 346 -17.51 -13.66 -9.63
CA GLU A 346 -16.84 -12.39 -9.88
C GLU A 346 -17.39 -11.61 -11.08
N GLY A 347 -18.40 -12.16 -11.79
CA GLY A 347 -19.02 -11.57 -12.98
C GLY A 347 -18.15 -11.61 -14.22
N LEU A 348 -17.22 -12.57 -14.28
CA LEU A 348 -16.37 -12.83 -15.45
C LEU A 348 -16.99 -13.87 -16.37
N LYS A 349 -16.42 -14.01 -17.55
CA LYS A 349 -16.86 -14.99 -18.56
C LYS A 349 -15.74 -15.93 -18.94
N VAL A 350 -16.05 -17.20 -19.12
CA VAL A 350 -15.14 -18.16 -19.75
C VAL A 350 -15.01 -17.80 -21.23
N ALA A 351 -13.79 -17.60 -21.71
CA ALA A 351 -13.51 -17.21 -23.08
C ALA A 351 -13.92 -18.34 -24.06
N ARG A 352 -14.64 -18.00 -25.13
CA ARG A 352 -14.80 -18.92 -26.26
C ARG A 352 -13.59 -18.74 -27.18
N LEU A 353 -12.81 -19.80 -27.36
CA LEU A 353 -11.62 -19.76 -28.19
C LEU A 353 -12.00 -19.65 -29.68
N SER A 354 -11.19 -18.91 -30.43
CA SER A 354 -11.29 -18.84 -31.90
C SER A 354 -10.96 -20.18 -32.54
N LYS A 355 -11.43 -20.43 -33.76
CA LYS A 355 -11.11 -21.65 -34.49
C LYS A 355 -9.61 -21.82 -34.72
N GLU A 356 -8.88 -20.72 -34.90
CA GLU A 356 -7.44 -20.73 -35.08
C GLU A 356 -6.72 -21.15 -33.78
N ALA A 357 -7.09 -20.59 -32.63
CA ALA A 357 -6.57 -21.02 -31.36
C ALA A 357 -6.88 -22.51 -31.09
N GLN A 358 -8.12 -22.94 -31.33
CA GLN A 358 -8.49 -24.35 -31.18
C GLN A 358 -7.66 -25.27 -32.06
N LYS A 359 -7.41 -24.91 -33.33
CA LYS A 359 -6.57 -25.68 -34.27
C LYS A 359 -5.13 -25.81 -33.78
N ARG A 360 -4.54 -24.71 -33.28
CA ARG A 360 -3.19 -24.72 -32.73
C ARG A 360 -3.10 -25.59 -31.46
N ILE A 361 -4.05 -25.43 -30.54
CA ILE A 361 -4.11 -26.25 -29.32
C ILE A 361 -4.30 -27.72 -29.69
N ALA A 362 -5.19 -28.05 -30.64
CA ALA A 362 -5.44 -29.42 -31.12
C ALA A 362 -4.20 -30.10 -31.69
N SER A 363 -3.21 -29.34 -32.20
CA SER A 363 -1.98 -29.89 -32.74
C SER A 363 -0.97 -30.39 -31.69
N VAL A 364 -1.18 -30.03 -30.41
CA VAL A 364 -0.28 -30.36 -29.30
C VAL A 364 -0.96 -31.14 -28.17
N ILE A 365 -2.21 -31.57 -28.36
CA ILE A 365 -2.95 -32.42 -27.42
C ILE A 365 -3.44 -33.70 -28.08
N ALA A 366 -3.57 -34.81 -27.33
CA ALA A 366 -3.94 -36.12 -27.84
C ALA A 366 -5.41 -36.19 -28.31
N MET A 367 -6.29 -35.37 -27.75
CA MET A 367 -7.70 -35.34 -28.09
C MET A 367 -8.10 -34.00 -28.70
N PRO A 368 -7.96 -33.80 -30.02
CA PRO A 368 -8.22 -32.52 -30.69
C PRO A 368 -9.60 -31.91 -30.39
N ASN A 369 -10.61 -32.72 -30.16
CA ASN A 369 -11.96 -32.31 -29.80
C ASN A 369 -12.06 -31.67 -28.39
N LYS A 370 -11.05 -31.81 -27.54
CA LYS A 370 -10.90 -31.15 -26.25
C LYS A 370 -10.16 -29.81 -26.32
N ALA A 371 -9.79 -29.32 -27.50
CA ALA A 371 -9.18 -28.01 -27.71
C ALA A 371 -10.20 -26.86 -27.45
N GLN A 372 -10.73 -26.80 -26.25
CA GLN A 372 -11.73 -25.83 -25.80
C GLN A 372 -11.28 -25.24 -24.45
N ASN A 373 -11.89 -24.16 -24.04
CA ASN A 373 -11.66 -23.57 -22.73
C ASN A 373 -12.70 -24.11 -21.71
N PRO A 374 -12.27 -24.69 -20.58
CA PRO A 374 -10.89 -24.88 -20.09
C PRO A 374 -10.06 -25.83 -20.97
N VAL A 375 -8.78 -25.49 -21.17
CA VAL A 375 -7.83 -26.38 -21.85
C VAL A 375 -7.26 -27.34 -20.80
N ASP A 376 -7.85 -28.54 -20.72
CA ASP A 376 -7.37 -29.60 -19.82
C ASP A 376 -6.26 -30.39 -20.54
N VAL A 377 -5.05 -30.29 -20.01
CA VAL A 377 -3.83 -30.77 -20.63
C VAL A 377 -3.18 -31.96 -19.93
N PHE A 378 -3.78 -32.49 -18.91
CA PHE A 378 -3.38 -33.76 -18.32
C PHE A 378 -4.16 -34.89 -19.00
N PRO A 379 -3.53 -35.90 -19.63
CA PRO A 379 -2.14 -36.32 -19.56
C PRO A 379 -1.24 -35.84 -20.72
N ASP A 380 -1.68 -34.92 -21.56
CA ASP A 380 -0.99 -34.53 -22.80
C ASP A 380 0.45 -34.04 -22.57
N MET A 381 0.66 -33.23 -21.53
CA MET A 381 2.01 -32.75 -21.20
C MET A 381 2.96 -33.88 -20.76
N MET A 382 2.42 -34.98 -20.21
CA MET A 382 3.21 -36.17 -19.91
C MET A 382 3.58 -36.94 -21.15
N ALA A 383 2.69 -36.96 -22.14
CA ALA A 383 2.89 -37.72 -23.39
C ALA A 383 3.75 -36.97 -24.43
N TYR A 384 3.58 -35.65 -24.55
CA TYR A 384 4.23 -34.84 -25.60
C TYR A 384 5.30 -33.87 -25.05
N GLY A 385 5.51 -33.85 -23.75
CA GLY A 385 6.42 -32.93 -23.05
C GLY A 385 5.75 -31.64 -22.66
N PHE A 386 6.04 -31.22 -21.42
CA PHE A 386 5.47 -30.01 -20.79
C PHE A 386 5.78 -28.75 -21.62
N GLU A 387 7.05 -28.53 -21.91
CA GLU A 387 7.54 -27.33 -22.57
C GLU A 387 6.83 -27.04 -23.89
N LYS A 388 6.84 -27.99 -24.80
CA LYS A 388 6.24 -27.84 -26.13
C LYS A 388 4.73 -27.58 -26.04
N THR A 389 4.02 -28.38 -25.23
CA THR A 389 2.57 -28.31 -25.12
C THR A 389 2.15 -27.00 -24.47
N ALA A 390 2.76 -26.65 -23.33
CA ALA A 390 2.40 -25.44 -22.56
C ALA A 390 2.74 -24.14 -23.33
N THR A 391 3.90 -24.12 -24.01
CA THR A 391 4.33 -22.95 -24.79
C THR A 391 3.41 -22.69 -25.98
N GLU A 392 3.04 -23.72 -26.74
CA GLU A 392 2.15 -23.56 -27.90
C GLU A 392 0.73 -23.15 -27.47
N ILE A 393 0.20 -23.72 -26.38
CA ILE A 393 -1.08 -23.30 -25.82
C ILE A 393 -1.02 -21.83 -25.40
N LEU A 394 0.04 -21.43 -24.71
CA LEU A 394 0.20 -20.03 -24.27
C LEU A 394 0.26 -19.07 -25.47
N HIS A 395 0.98 -19.42 -26.54
CA HIS A 395 1.00 -18.65 -27.78
C HIS A 395 -0.38 -18.56 -28.43
N ALA A 396 -1.11 -19.68 -28.55
CA ALA A 396 -2.45 -19.70 -29.12
C ALA A 396 -3.41 -18.78 -28.36
N LEU A 397 -3.37 -18.80 -27.01
CA LEU A 397 -4.21 -17.97 -26.17
C LEU A 397 -3.79 -16.49 -26.18
N LEU A 398 -2.50 -16.18 -26.30
CA LEU A 398 -2.01 -14.81 -26.43
C LEU A 398 -2.43 -14.17 -27.76
N ASP A 399 -2.53 -14.95 -28.83
CA ASP A 399 -2.94 -14.48 -30.16
C ASP A 399 -4.47 -14.38 -30.31
N ASP A 400 -5.25 -15.01 -29.44
CA ASP A 400 -6.71 -15.01 -29.53
C ASP A 400 -7.34 -13.74 -28.92
N ASP A 401 -7.88 -12.85 -29.75
CA ASP A 401 -8.57 -11.63 -29.30
C ASP A 401 -9.85 -11.92 -28.49
N GLY A 402 -10.37 -13.14 -28.54
CA GLY A 402 -11.46 -13.64 -27.69
C GLY A 402 -11.05 -13.80 -26.22
N VAL A 403 -9.75 -13.89 -25.93
CA VAL A 403 -9.18 -14.08 -24.60
C VAL A 403 -8.65 -12.75 -24.06
N HIS A 404 -9.06 -12.37 -22.86
CA HIS A 404 -8.65 -11.13 -22.21
C HIS A 404 -7.69 -11.33 -21.03
N GLY A 405 -7.51 -12.55 -20.59
CA GLY A 405 -6.56 -12.96 -19.57
C GLY A 405 -6.46 -14.48 -19.48
N ILE A 406 -5.39 -14.97 -18.90
CA ILE A 406 -5.06 -16.39 -18.81
C ILE A 406 -4.76 -16.74 -17.36
N VAL A 407 -5.36 -17.82 -16.86
CA VAL A 407 -5.00 -18.46 -15.60
C VAL A 407 -4.41 -19.83 -15.91
N PHE A 408 -3.14 -19.99 -15.59
CA PHE A 408 -2.38 -21.22 -15.82
C PHE A 408 -2.29 -22.01 -14.51
N ILE A 409 -3.00 -23.14 -14.43
CA ILE A 409 -3.14 -23.97 -13.23
C ILE A 409 -2.32 -25.24 -13.45
N SER A 410 -1.28 -25.47 -12.65
CA SER A 410 -0.34 -26.57 -12.87
C SER A 410 0.26 -27.13 -11.58
N PHE A 411 1.20 -28.07 -11.74
CA PHE A 411 1.90 -28.70 -10.63
C PHE A 411 3.42 -28.43 -10.72
N ALA A 412 4.01 -27.95 -9.64
CA ALA A 412 5.45 -27.73 -9.51
C ALA A 412 6.22 -29.04 -9.22
N THR A 413 5.91 -30.13 -9.92
CA THR A 413 6.45 -31.47 -9.61
C THR A 413 7.95 -31.56 -9.88
N TYR A 414 8.42 -30.91 -10.95
CA TYR A 414 9.80 -31.00 -11.42
C TYR A 414 10.61 -29.70 -11.18
N GLY A 415 10.15 -28.85 -10.27
CA GLY A 415 10.80 -27.57 -9.98
C GLY A 415 10.59 -26.52 -11.08
N PRO A 416 11.47 -25.48 -11.13
CA PRO A 416 11.25 -24.31 -11.97
C PRO A 416 11.63 -24.50 -13.45
N ASP A 417 12.49 -25.44 -13.80
CA ASP A 417 13.05 -25.53 -15.16
C ASP A 417 12.01 -25.70 -16.26
N PRO A 418 10.96 -26.52 -16.12
CA PRO A 418 9.93 -26.65 -17.14
C PRO A 418 9.16 -25.33 -17.41
N TYR A 419 9.20 -24.38 -16.48
CA TYR A 419 8.49 -23.09 -16.62
C TYR A 419 9.34 -22.00 -17.27
N ARG A 420 10.67 -22.16 -17.40
CA ARG A 420 11.55 -21.15 -18.00
C ARG A 420 11.14 -20.73 -19.42
N PRO A 421 10.77 -21.64 -20.32
CA PRO A 421 10.32 -21.25 -21.65
C PRO A 421 9.02 -20.43 -21.63
N LEU A 422 8.09 -20.75 -20.71
CA LEU A 422 6.88 -19.94 -20.55
C LEU A 422 7.19 -18.52 -20.04
N VAL A 423 8.14 -18.41 -19.11
CA VAL A 423 8.62 -17.10 -18.63
C VAL A 423 9.19 -16.28 -19.80
N GLU A 424 9.97 -16.87 -20.70
CA GLU A 424 10.51 -16.21 -21.89
C GLU A 424 9.41 -15.74 -22.83
N VAL A 425 8.40 -16.55 -23.09
CA VAL A 425 7.24 -16.17 -23.91
C VAL A 425 6.53 -14.97 -23.28
N ILE A 426 6.28 -15.00 -21.98
CA ILE A 426 5.60 -13.92 -21.26
C ILE A 426 6.41 -12.63 -21.33
N ARG A 427 7.71 -12.68 -21.05
CA ARG A 427 8.60 -11.50 -21.14
C ARG A 427 8.59 -10.84 -22.50
N ASN A 428 8.54 -11.65 -23.56
CA ASN A 428 8.61 -11.16 -24.93
C ASN A 428 7.25 -10.73 -25.49
N ARG A 429 6.13 -11.21 -24.91
CA ARG A 429 4.78 -11.05 -25.49
C ARG A 429 3.68 -10.78 -24.46
N LEU A 430 3.95 -10.04 -23.42
CA LEU A 430 2.97 -9.73 -22.37
C LEU A 430 1.91 -8.72 -22.86
N THR A 431 0.92 -9.21 -23.62
CA THR A 431 -0.20 -8.41 -24.16
C THR A 431 -1.49 -8.50 -23.35
N LYS A 432 -1.58 -9.49 -22.47
CA LYS A 432 -2.74 -9.82 -21.61
C LYS A 432 -2.25 -10.23 -20.22
N PRO A 433 -3.06 -10.04 -19.16
CA PRO A 433 -2.73 -10.58 -17.84
C PRO A 433 -2.60 -12.11 -17.89
N ILE A 434 -1.54 -12.62 -17.29
CA ILE A 434 -1.27 -14.05 -17.14
C ILE A 434 -0.93 -14.32 -15.70
N PHE A 435 -1.60 -15.28 -15.09
CA PHE A 435 -1.43 -15.65 -13.70
C PHE A 435 -1.12 -17.13 -13.58
N PHE A 436 -0.17 -17.48 -12.71
CA PHE A 436 0.15 -18.85 -12.39
C PHE A 436 -0.38 -19.25 -11.04
N ALA A 437 -1.04 -20.41 -10.99
CA ALA A 437 -1.43 -21.07 -9.76
C ALA A 437 -0.80 -22.48 -9.74
N LEU A 438 0.19 -22.69 -8.88
CA LEU A 438 0.96 -23.93 -8.87
C LEU A 438 0.90 -24.61 -7.50
N LEU A 439 0.53 -25.88 -7.52
CA LEU A 439 0.57 -26.78 -6.37
C LEU A 439 1.71 -27.77 -6.52
N GLY A 440 2.18 -28.34 -5.41
CA GLY A 440 3.20 -29.38 -5.45
C GLY A 440 4.02 -29.45 -4.17
N ASP A 441 5.20 -30.05 -4.27
CA ASP A 441 6.17 -30.10 -3.18
C ASP A 441 6.60 -28.69 -2.75
N LYS A 442 6.74 -28.48 -1.44
CA LYS A 442 7.04 -27.17 -0.84
C LYS A 442 8.26 -26.48 -1.47
N ASN A 443 9.34 -27.25 -1.69
CA ASN A 443 10.59 -26.69 -2.20
C ASN A 443 10.47 -26.34 -3.68
N ASN A 444 9.83 -27.18 -4.47
CA ASN A 444 9.58 -26.94 -5.89
C ASN A 444 8.63 -25.76 -6.10
N VAL A 445 7.57 -25.65 -5.29
CA VAL A 445 6.66 -24.50 -5.31
C VAL A 445 7.41 -23.22 -4.98
N ALA A 446 8.27 -23.21 -3.95
CA ALA A 446 9.07 -22.06 -3.59
C ALA A 446 10.03 -21.65 -4.71
N ALA A 447 10.70 -22.60 -5.37
CA ALA A 447 11.60 -22.34 -6.48
C ALA A 447 10.85 -21.80 -7.73
N CYS A 448 9.67 -22.35 -8.04
CA CYS A 448 8.82 -21.85 -9.13
C CYS A 448 8.32 -20.42 -8.82
N ARG A 449 7.91 -20.16 -7.58
CA ARG A 449 7.52 -18.84 -7.13
C ARG A 449 8.65 -17.82 -7.31
N GLU A 450 9.86 -18.18 -6.88
CA GLU A 450 11.03 -17.31 -7.03
C GLU A 450 11.32 -17.01 -8.51
N LEU A 451 11.29 -18.02 -9.39
CA LEU A 451 11.44 -17.84 -10.84
C LEU A 451 10.40 -16.85 -11.39
N MET A 452 9.12 -17.01 -11.04
CA MET A 452 8.03 -16.16 -11.54
C MET A 452 8.19 -14.72 -11.02
N GLU A 453 8.38 -14.54 -9.71
CA GLU A 453 8.49 -13.22 -9.07
C GLU A 453 9.71 -12.43 -9.56
N GLN A 454 10.88 -13.08 -9.76
CA GLN A 454 12.07 -12.44 -10.34
C GLN A 454 11.86 -11.95 -11.76
N ASN A 455 10.90 -12.53 -12.48
CA ASN A 455 10.53 -12.14 -13.83
C ASN A 455 9.26 -11.29 -13.91
N GLY A 456 8.77 -10.76 -12.79
CA GLY A 456 7.60 -9.90 -12.74
C GLY A 456 6.29 -10.62 -13.06
N ILE A 457 6.20 -11.92 -12.81
CA ILE A 457 5.01 -12.73 -13.03
C ILE A 457 4.38 -13.03 -11.68
N PRO A 458 3.12 -12.62 -11.40
CA PRO A 458 2.46 -12.90 -10.14
C PRO A 458 2.22 -14.41 -9.97
N PHE A 459 2.51 -14.89 -8.78
CA PHE A 459 2.34 -16.28 -8.40
C PHE A 459 1.28 -16.42 -7.31
N TYR A 460 0.41 -17.39 -7.48
CA TYR A 460 -0.63 -17.73 -6.51
C TYR A 460 -0.59 -19.22 -6.17
N MET A 461 -0.96 -19.57 -4.95
CA MET A 461 -1.08 -20.97 -4.58
C MET A 461 -2.33 -21.60 -5.19
N PHE A 462 -3.44 -20.85 -5.22
CA PHE A 462 -4.72 -21.31 -5.74
C PHE A 462 -5.25 -20.35 -6.82
N PRO A 463 -5.96 -20.88 -7.82
CA PRO A 463 -6.47 -20.07 -8.95
C PRO A 463 -7.54 -19.05 -8.54
N GLU A 464 -8.26 -19.28 -7.44
CA GLU A 464 -9.33 -18.41 -6.97
C GLU A 464 -8.83 -16.98 -6.72
N MET A 465 -7.64 -16.83 -6.11
CA MET A 465 -7.04 -15.51 -5.89
C MET A 465 -6.65 -14.85 -7.22
N ALA A 466 -6.05 -15.59 -8.15
CA ALA A 466 -5.72 -15.09 -9.48
C ALA A 466 -6.96 -14.55 -10.23
N ILE A 467 -8.08 -15.26 -10.10
CA ILE A 467 -9.36 -14.87 -10.72
C ILE A 467 -9.93 -13.60 -10.08
N ARG A 468 -9.91 -13.48 -8.75
CA ARG A 468 -10.32 -12.25 -8.04
C ARG A 468 -9.45 -11.06 -8.42
N VAL A 469 -8.13 -11.25 -8.49
CA VAL A 469 -7.20 -10.21 -8.95
C VAL A 469 -7.54 -9.75 -10.36
N PHE A 470 -7.76 -10.67 -11.29
CA PHE A 470 -8.21 -10.32 -12.64
C PHE A 470 -9.53 -9.55 -12.62
N ALA A 471 -10.50 -9.95 -11.81
CA ALA A 471 -11.78 -9.27 -11.67
C ALA A 471 -11.61 -7.83 -11.19
N HIS A 472 -10.75 -7.58 -10.20
CA HIS A 472 -10.42 -6.23 -9.73
C HIS A 472 -9.75 -5.39 -10.82
N MET A 473 -8.79 -5.96 -11.54
CA MET A 473 -8.14 -5.28 -12.67
C MET A 473 -9.14 -4.95 -13.79
N TRP A 474 -10.08 -5.84 -14.08
CA TRP A 474 -11.15 -5.59 -15.05
C TRP A 474 -12.13 -4.52 -14.57
N ARG A 475 -12.54 -4.54 -13.30
CA ARG A 475 -13.39 -3.48 -12.70
C ARG A 475 -12.73 -2.12 -12.85
N TYR A 476 -11.43 -2.04 -12.58
CA TYR A 476 -10.67 -0.81 -12.80
C TYR A 476 -10.60 -0.40 -14.27
N ALA A 477 -10.31 -1.31 -15.18
CA ALA A 477 -10.30 -1.04 -16.62
C ALA A 477 -11.67 -0.51 -17.12
N ARG A 478 -12.78 -1.00 -16.58
CA ARG A 478 -14.13 -0.49 -16.85
C ARG A 478 -14.32 0.94 -16.34
N THR A 479 -13.84 1.24 -15.14
CA THR A 479 -13.88 2.61 -14.58
C THR A 479 -13.17 3.60 -15.50
N LEU A 480 -11.99 3.23 -16.01
CA LEU A 480 -11.25 4.07 -16.96
C LEU A 480 -12.00 4.27 -18.29
N LYS A 481 -12.65 3.22 -18.82
CA LYS A 481 -13.46 3.33 -20.05
C LYS A 481 -14.65 4.25 -19.85
N GLY A 482 -15.38 4.12 -18.74
CA GLY A 482 -16.52 4.98 -18.40
C GLY A 482 -16.12 6.46 -18.28
N ALA A 483 -14.97 6.73 -17.63
CA ALA A 483 -14.48 8.10 -17.50
C ALA A 483 -14.05 8.77 -18.83
N ARG A 484 -13.62 7.96 -19.82
CA ARG A 484 -13.27 8.44 -21.16
C ARG A 484 -14.51 8.66 -22.03
N GLY A 485 -15.50 7.76 -21.94
CA GLY A 485 -16.75 7.86 -22.71
C GLY A 485 -17.65 9.02 -22.26
N GLY A 486 -17.66 9.38 -20.98
CA GLY A 486 -18.42 10.52 -20.47
C GLY A 486 -17.84 11.91 -20.80
N ARG A 487 -16.66 11.99 -21.42
CA ARG A 487 -16.08 13.26 -21.90
C ARG A 487 -16.38 13.55 -23.38
N SER A 488 -17.05 12.63 -24.05
CA SER A 488 -17.36 12.73 -25.49
C SER A 488 -18.86 13.01 -25.75
N SER A 489 -19.66 13.30 -24.72
CA SER A 489 -21.08 13.66 -24.83
C SER A 489 -21.36 15.07 -24.35
#